data_9ecab59632e0c0a569b2ebc7f19ec9a3
#
_entry.id   9ecab59632e0c0a569b2ebc7f19ec9a3
#
_cell.length_a   1.000
_cell.length_b   1.000
_cell.length_c   1.000
_cell.angle_alpha   90.00
_cell.angle_beta   90.00
_cell.angle_gamma   90.00
#
_symmetry.space_group_name_H-M   'P 1'
#
loop_
_entity.id
_entity.type
_entity.pdbx_description
1 polymer ?
#
loop_
_entity_poly.entity_id
_entity_poly.type
_entity_poly.pdbx_seq_one_letter_code
_entity_poly.pdbx_strand_id
1 'polypeptide(L)'
;NNHHASAAGFRAALKQVWAEREARRFTVFVFVSMLAYSAQDLILEPFAGTVFGMTPGESTRLSGVQHGGVLLGMILVAVSATLTGRGGAGALRLWTVGGCLASALALLGIALGGSLAESWPLRTNVFLLGLANGAFAVAAIASMMTLSGHGTARREGLRMGLWGAAQAIAFGLGGFIGTVAIDVARAFIDTPAHAYALVFTAEAALFVWAAAIGTRVRAADPADQQRSMPAFGEVAVAQVLQGR
;
A
#
# COMPACT_ATOMS: atom_id res chain seq x y z
N ASN A 1 7.36 -38.76 5.46
CA ASN A 1 7.12 -38.11 6.79
C ASN A 1 7.68 -36.70 6.94
N ASN A 2 8.66 -36.29 6.10
CA ASN A 2 9.29 -34.95 6.20
C ASN A 2 8.37 -33.78 5.78
N HIS A 3 7.39 -34.00 4.91
CA HIS A 3 6.48 -32.94 4.46
C HIS A 3 5.50 -32.47 5.56
N HIS A 4 5.01 -33.38 6.42
CA HIS A 4 4.11 -33.03 7.51
C HIS A 4 4.82 -32.27 8.64
N ALA A 5 6.06 -32.61 8.96
CA ALA A 5 6.88 -31.90 9.93
C ALA A 5 7.25 -30.48 9.46
N SER A 6 7.52 -30.33 8.16
CA SER A 6 7.76 -29.03 7.51
C SER A 6 6.53 -28.13 7.53
N ALA A 7 5.34 -28.66 7.20
CA ALA A 7 4.08 -27.90 7.22
C ALA A 7 3.65 -27.49 8.64
N ALA A 8 3.85 -28.34 9.65
CA ALA A 8 3.58 -28.01 11.05
C ALA A 8 4.52 -26.90 11.55
N GLY A 9 5.80 -26.99 11.22
CA GLY A 9 6.79 -25.95 11.53
C GLY A 9 6.49 -24.61 10.85
N PHE A 10 6.03 -24.62 9.60
CA PHE A 10 5.62 -23.42 8.88
C PHE A 10 4.39 -22.75 9.52
N ARG A 11 3.35 -23.53 9.85
CA ARG A 11 2.13 -23.01 10.52
C ARG A 11 2.44 -22.41 11.88
N ALA A 12 3.32 -23.04 12.66
CA ALA A 12 3.76 -22.51 13.96
C ALA A 12 4.51 -21.19 13.81
N ALA A 13 5.42 -21.09 12.84
CA ALA A 13 6.17 -19.88 12.55
C ALA A 13 5.25 -18.75 12.04
N LEU A 14 4.28 -19.06 11.17
CA LEU A 14 3.28 -18.10 10.69
C LEU A 14 2.42 -17.57 11.85
N LYS A 15 1.99 -18.46 12.76
CA LYS A 15 1.23 -18.06 13.95
C LYS A 15 2.05 -17.15 14.86
N GLN A 16 3.35 -17.38 14.99
CA GLN A 16 4.25 -16.51 15.77
C GLN A 16 4.36 -15.11 15.12
N VAL A 17 4.59 -15.03 13.81
CA VAL A 17 4.66 -13.74 13.09
C VAL A 17 3.33 -12.99 13.18
N TRP A 18 2.19 -13.70 13.08
CA TRP A 18 0.87 -13.09 13.25
C TRP A 18 0.60 -12.60 14.67
N ALA A 19 1.19 -13.22 15.67
CA ALA A 19 1.11 -12.78 17.07
C ALA A 19 1.91 -11.48 17.32
N GLU A 20 2.92 -11.19 16.48
CA GLU A 20 3.67 -9.95 16.53
C GLU A 20 2.76 -8.77 16.14
N ARG A 21 2.53 -7.85 17.05
CA ARG A 21 1.61 -6.71 16.86
C ARG A 21 1.97 -5.87 15.63
N GLU A 22 3.25 -5.60 15.42
CA GLU A 22 3.71 -4.76 14.31
C GLU A 22 3.56 -5.48 12.95
N ALA A 23 3.94 -6.76 12.87
CA ALA A 23 3.77 -7.55 11.65
C ALA A 23 2.29 -7.66 11.26
N ARG A 24 1.40 -7.90 12.21
CA ARG A 24 -0.05 -7.96 11.97
C ARG A 24 -0.60 -6.61 11.52
N ARG A 25 -0.24 -5.50 12.18
CA ARG A 25 -0.68 -4.16 11.79
C ARG A 25 -0.23 -3.81 10.37
N PHE A 26 1.02 -4.12 10.05
CA PHE A 26 1.55 -3.87 8.72
C PHE A 26 0.88 -4.76 7.66
N THR A 27 0.58 -6.02 7.97
CA THR A 27 -0.18 -6.92 7.08
C THR A 27 -1.56 -6.35 6.77
N VAL A 28 -2.29 -5.89 7.79
CA VAL A 28 -3.62 -5.27 7.61
C VAL A 28 -3.50 -3.97 6.81
N PHE A 29 -2.49 -3.15 7.08
CA PHE A 29 -2.21 -1.94 6.31
C PHE A 29 -1.99 -2.26 4.82
N VAL A 30 -1.11 -3.20 4.51
CA VAL A 30 -0.83 -3.62 3.12
C VAL A 30 -2.10 -4.14 2.45
N PHE A 31 -2.86 -4.99 3.14
CA PHE A 31 -4.11 -5.54 2.60
C PHE A 31 -5.12 -4.45 2.27
N VAL A 32 -5.44 -3.56 3.21
CA VAL A 32 -6.46 -2.51 3.04
C VAL A 32 -6.05 -1.51 1.97
N SER A 33 -4.79 -1.05 1.99
CA SER A 33 -4.31 -0.06 1.02
C SER A 33 -4.24 -0.63 -0.40
N MET A 34 -3.81 -1.88 -0.55
CA MET A 34 -3.74 -2.53 -1.85
C MET A 34 -5.11 -2.92 -2.39
N LEU A 35 -6.05 -3.24 -1.50
CA LEU A 35 -7.45 -3.47 -1.87
C LEU A 35 -8.07 -2.19 -2.49
N ALA A 36 -7.90 -1.05 -1.82
CA ALA A 36 -8.37 0.23 -2.32
C ALA A 36 -7.69 0.62 -3.65
N TYR A 37 -6.37 0.42 -3.75
CA TYR A 37 -5.61 0.68 -4.98
C TYR A 37 -6.11 -0.16 -6.15
N SER A 38 -6.33 -1.46 -5.96
CA SER A 38 -6.76 -2.35 -7.04
C SER A 38 -8.23 -2.12 -7.44
N ALA A 39 -9.10 -1.76 -6.50
CA ALA A 39 -10.50 -1.49 -6.79
C ALA A 39 -10.65 -0.29 -7.73
N GLN A 40 -10.00 0.85 -7.44
CA GLN A 40 -10.05 2.06 -8.26
C GLN A 40 -9.52 1.85 -9.68
N ASP A 41 -8.49 1.01 -9.84
CA ASP A 41 -7.80 0.81 -11.12
C ASP A 41 -8.75 0.19 -12.16
N LEU A 42 -9.60 -0.74 -11.76
CA LEU A 42 -10.56 -1.40 -12.65
C LEU A 42 -11.83 -0.58 -12.93
N ILE A 43 -12.20 0.36 -12.07
CA ILE A 43 -13.44 1.14 -12.25
C ILE A 43 -13.21 2.50 -12.91
N LEU A 44 -11.97 2.98 -12.99
CA LEU A 44 -11.65 4.30 -13.54
C LEU A 44 -11.97 4.42 -15.03
N GLU A 45 -11.63 3.43 -15.84
CA GLU A 45 -11.94 3.44 -17.28
C GLU A 45 -13.45 3.38 -17.56
N PRO A 46 -14.24 2.45 -16.97
CA PRO A 46 -15.69 2.44 -17.09
C PRO A 46 -16.33 3.76 -16.61
N PHE A 47 -15.82 4.36 -15.54
CA PHE A 47 -16.26 5.66 -15.06
C PHE A 47 -16.05 6.75 -16.11
N ALA A 48 -14.86 6.85 -16.69
CA ALA A 48 -14.53 7.83 -17.72
C ALA A 48 -15.43 7.66 -18.96
N GLY A 49 -15.70 6.44 -19.38
CA GLY A 49 -16.60 6.14 -20.48
C GLY A 49 -18.06 6.49 -20.18
N THR A 50 -18.56 6.10 -19.00
CA THR A 50 -19.98 6.21 -18.65
C THR A 50 -20.37 7.63 -18.25
N VAL A 51 -19.52 8.35 -17.50
CA VAL A 51 -19.84 9.66 -16.92
C VAL A 51 -19.36 10.81 -17.81
N PHE A 52 -18.16 10.65 -18.41
CA PHE A 52 -17.57 11.71 -19.27
C PHE A 52 -17.72 11.43 -20.76
N GLY A 53 -18.36 10.32 -21.15
CA GLY A 53 -18.57 9.97 -22.56
C GLY A 53 -17.29 9.68 -23.33
N MET A 54 -16.19 9.32 -22.65
CA MET A 54 -14.91 9.04 -23.29
C MET A 54 -14.99 7.77 -24.14
N THR A 55 -14.38 7.80 -25.31
CA THR A 55 -14.17 6.60 -26.11
C THR A 55 -13.16 5.65 -25.44
N PRO A 56 -13.15 4.34 -25.78
CA PRO A 56 -12.16 3.42 -25.23
C PRO A 56 -10.72 3.86 -25.42
N GLY A 57 -10.38 4.50 -26.53
CA GLY A 57 -9.05 5.05 -26.77
C GLY A 57 -8.70 6.24 -25.85
N GLU A 58 -9.68 7.05 -25.50
CA GLU A 58 -9.49 8.19 -24.58
C GLU A 58 -9.38 7.72 -23.13
N SER A 59 -10.20 6.74 -22.69
CA SER A 59 -10.10 6.16 -21.36
C SER A 59 -8.78 5.42 -21.14
N THR A 60 -8.29 4.68 -22.15
CA THR A 60 -6.95 4.07 -22.11
C THR A 60 -5.83 5.12 -22.01
N ARG A 61 -5.95 6.26 -22.72
CA ARG A 61 -5.00 7.37 -22.55
C ARG A 61 -5.06 7.96 -21.14
N LEU A 62 -6.24 8.03 -20.53
CA LEU A 62 -6.42 8.47 -19.15
C LEU A 62 -5.70 7.52 -18.18
N SER A 63 -5.82 6.20 -18.36
CA SER A 63 -5.04 5.22 -17.59
C SER A 63 -3.53 5.40 -17.79
N GLY A 64 -3.09 5.73 -19.01
CA GLY A 64 -1.69 6.10 -19.28
C GLY A 64 -1.24 7.31 -18.48
N VAL A 65 -2.08 8.33 -18.34
CA VAL A 65 -1.82 9.53 -17.51
C VAL A 65 -1.70 9.14 -16.04
N GLN A 66 -2.59 8.27 -15.54
CA GLN A 66 -2.51 7.73 -14.17
C GLN A 66 -1.17 7.02 -13.91
N HIS A 67 -0.79 6.09 -14.79
CA HIS A 67 0.46 5.34 -14.65
C HIS A 67 1.71 6.21 -14.79
N GLY A 68 1.64 7.28 -15.63
CA GLY A 68 2.67 8.31 -15.67
C GLY A 68 2.82 9.03 -14.32
N GLY A 69 1.69 9.34 -13.68
CA GLY A 69 1.67 9.86 -12.31
C GLY A 69 2.29 8.89 -11.30
N VAL A 70 1.93 7.59 -11.37
CA VAL A 70 2.50 6.54 -10.52
C VAL A 70 4.02 6.50 -10.63
N LEU A 71 4.55 6.47 -11.86
CA LEU A 71 5.99 6.47 -12.09
C LEU A 71 6.66 7.71 -11.49
N LEU A 72 6.08 8.89 -11.71
CA LEU A 72 6.63 10.12 -11.14
C LEU A 72 6.59 10.11 -9.61
N GLY A 73 5.51 9.61 -8.99
CA GLY A 73 5.40 9.45 -7.55
C GLY A 73 6.48 8.54 -6.96
N MET A 74 6.77 7.42 -7.62
CA MET A 74 7.86 6.51 -7.24
C MET A 74 9.24 7.22 -7.31
N ILE A 75 9.50 7.97 -8.40
CA ILE A 75 10.74 8.72 -8.59
C ILE A 75 10.89 9.79 -7.50
N LEU A 76 9.82 10.53 -7.19
CA LEU A 76 9.88 11.57 -6.15
C LEU A 76 10.26 11.00 -4.79
N VAL A 77 9.71 9.87 -4.38
CA VAL A 77 10.08 9.21 -3.12
C VAL A 77 11.54 8.76 -3.15
N ALA A 78 11.98 8.11 -4.23
CA ALA A 78 13.36 7.66 -4.37
C ALA A 78 14.36 8.83 -4.32
N VAL A 79 14.10 9.90 -5.07
CA VAL A 79 14.93 11.12 -5.09
C VAL A 79 14.92 11.82 -3.73
N SER A 80 13.76 11.92 -3.07
CA SER A 80 13.68 12.53 -1.73
C SER A 80 14.53 11.79 -0.71
N ALA A 81 14.55 10.46 -0.78
CA ALA A 81 15.37 9.63 0.12
C ALA A 81 16.87 9.86 -0.09
N THR A 82 17.32 10.02 -1.36
CA THR A 82 18.73 10.27 -1.68
C THR A 82 19.17 11.68 -1.31
N LEU A 83 18.38 12.71 -1.64
CA LEU A 83 18.75 14.12 -1.43
C LEU A 83 18.73 14.52 0.05
N THR A 84 17.81 13.99 0.83
CA THR A 84 17.71 14.38 2.24
C THR A 84 18.59 13.56 3.18
N GLY A 85 19.22 12.49 2.68
CA GLY A 85 19.93 11.51 3.53
C GLY A 85 19.04 10.88 4.61
N ARG A 86 17.74 11.20 4.56
CA ARG A 86 16.72 10.80 5.55
C ARG A 86 15.89 9.63 5.00
N GLY A 87 16.53 8.61 4.43
CA GLY A 87 15.86 7.34 4.13
C GLY A 87 15.37 6.59 5.37
N GLY A 88 15.33 7.29 6.52
CA GLY A 88 14.93 6.71 7.79
C GLY A 88 13.42 6.43 7.86
N ALA A 89 13.07 5.60 8.81
CA ALA A 89 11.72 5.11 9.07
C ALA A 89 10.64 6.20 9.18
N GLY A 90 10.99 7.37 9.69
CA GLY A 90 10.09 8.53 9.79
C GLY A 90 9.72 9.12 8.43
N ALA A 91 10.67 9.23 7.50
CA ALA A 91 10.42 9.74 6.16
C ALA A 91 9.57 8.77 5.34
N LEU A 92 9.86 7.47 5.41
CA LEU A 92 9.05 6.43 4.75
C LEU A 92 7.61 6.43 5.27
N ARG A 93 7.43 6.58 6.58
CA ARG A 93 6.11 6.68 7.19
C ARG A 93 5.35 7.92 6.71
N LEU A 94 6.02 9.07 6.59
CA LEU A 94 5.41 10.29 6.07
C LEU A 94 4.93 10.10 4.63
N TRP A 95 5.76 9.52 3.77
CA TRP A 95 5.38 9.20 2.38
C TRP A 95 4.26 8.18 2.28
N THR A 96 4.28 7.14 3.13
CA THR A 96 3.25 6.10 3.16
C THR A 96 1.89 6.68 3.59
N VAL A 97 1.86 7.38 4.73
CA VAL A 97 0.62 7.97 5.27
C VAL A 97 0.15 9.13 4.40
N GLY A 98 1.07 10.03 4.03
CA GLY A 98 0.79 11.18 3.17
C GLY A 98 0.28 10.76 1.79
N GLY A 99 0.88 9.72 1.20
CA GLY A 99 0.44 9.15 -0.07
C GLY A 99 -0.97 8.55 0.01
N CYS A 100 -1.28 7.80 1.08
CA CYS A 100 -2.65 7.29 1.30
C CYS A 100 -3.68 8.43 1.44
N LEU A 101 -3.37 9.47 2.22
CA LEU A 101 -4.27 10.62 2.38
C LEU A 101 -4.43 11.42 1.08
N ALA A 102 -3.35 11.61 0.33
CA ALA A 102 -3.40 12.27 -0.98
C ALA A 102 -4.21 11.45 -1.99
N SER A 103 -4.09 10.11 -1.97
CA SER A 103 -4.94 9.21 -2.78
C SER A 103 -6.41 9.33 -2.40
N ALA A 104 -6.72 9.38 -1.10
CA ALA A 104 -8.09 9.58 -0.63
C ALA A 104 -8.67 10.93 -1.11
N LEU A 105 -7.90 12.02 -1.02
CA LEU A 105 -8.32 13.33 -1.50
C LEU A 105 -8.52 13.35 -3.02
N ALA A 106 -7.64 12.70 -3.78
CA ALA A 106 -7.78 12.62 -5.23
C ALA A 106 -9.02 11.78 -5.63
N LEU A 107 -9.33 10.70 -4.91
CA LEU A 107 -10.55 9.91 -5.11
C LEU A 107 -11.82 10.71 -4.80
N LEU A 108 -11.82 11.47 -3.71
CA LEU A 108 -12.92 12.40 -3.42
C LEU A 108 -13.07 13.46 -4.50
N GLY A 109 -11.96 13.97 -5.06
CA GLY A 109 -11.97 14.83 -6.21
C GLY A 109 -12.62 14.19 -7.44
N ILE A 110 -12.30 12.92 -7.74
CA ILE A 110 -12.94 12.17 -8.84
C ILE A 110 -14.44 11.98 -8.58
N ALA A 111 -14.81 11.65 -7.33
CA ALA A 111 -16.20 11.49 -6.92
C ALA A 111 -17.02 12.79 -7.14
N LEU A 112 -16.47 13.93 -6.74
CA LEU A 112 -17.06 15.26 -6.99
C LEU A 112 -17.08 15.61 -8.48
N GLY A 113 -16.00 15.28 -9.19
CA GLY A 113 -15.86 15.53 -10.62
C GLY A 113 -16.93 14.87 -11.47
N GLY A 114 -17.44 13.71 -11.05
CA GLY A 114 -18.55 13.04 -11.72
C GLY A 114 -19.84 13.86 -11.74
N SER A 115 -20.08 14.69 -10.74
CA SER A 115 -21.23 15.59 -10.66
C SER A 115 -21.03 16.90 -11.45
N LEU A 116 -19.76 17.28 -11.70
CA LEU A 116 -19.37 18.53 -12.35
C LEU A 116 -18.92 18.32 -13.81
N ALA A 117 -18.93 17.11 -14.28
CA ALA A 117 -18.44 16.52 -15.52
C ALA A 117 -17.66 17.45 -16.49
N GLU A 118 -18.33 18.43 -17.12
CA GLU A 118 -17.73 19.27 -18.15
C GLU A 118 -16.67 20.27 -17.64
N SER A 119 -16.78 20.72 -16.39
CA SER A 119 -15.88 21.71 -15.80
C SER A 119 -14.72 21.08 -14.99
N TRP A 120 -14.77 19.77 -14.76
CA TRP A 120 -13.79 19.10 -13.89
C TRP A 120 -12.52 18.71 -14.64
N PRO A 121 -11.31 19.06 -14.14
CA PRO A 121 -10.06 18.71 -14.78
C PRO A 121 -9.68 17.24 -14.50
N LEU A 122 -10.46 16.29 -15.04
CA LEU A 122 -10.34 14.86 -14.75
C LEU A 122 -8.91 14.33 -14.98
N ARG A 123 -8.27 14.72 -16.08
CA ARG A 123 -6.90 14.27 -16.39
C ARG A 123 -5.89 14.67 -15.32
N THR A 124 -5.97 15.90 -14.83
CA THR A 124 -5.10 16.41 -13.75
C THR A 124 -5.38 15.66 -12.46
N ASN A 125 -6.65 15.45 -12.15
CA ASN A 125 -7.04 14.75 -10.93
C ASN A 125 -6.56 13.28 -10.93
N VAL A 126 -6.72 12.59 -12.06
CA VAL A 126 -6.24 11.21 -12.25
C VAL A 126 -4.72 11.12 -12.21
N PHE A 127 -4.02 12.11 -12.77
CA PHE A 127 -2.56 12.21 -12.65
C PHE A 127 -2.12 12.35 -11.19
N LEU A 128 -2.77 13.22 -10.42
CA LEU A 128 -2.50 13.40 -8.99
C LEU A 128 -2.81 12.13 -8.17
N LEU A 129 -3.88 11.43 -8.52
CA LEU A 129 -4.18 10.12 -7.94
C LEU A 129 -3.05 9.13 -8.19
N GLY A 130 -2.59 9.03 -9.44
CA GLY A 130 -1.45 8.18 -9.81
C GLY A 130 -0.20 8.55 -9.03
N LEU A 131 0.14 9.84 -8.95
CA LEU A 131 1.30 10.35 -8.23
C LEU A 131 1.25 9.97 -6.73
N ALA A 132 0.10 10.14 -6.09
CA ALA A 132 -0.11 9.76 -4.70
C ALA A 132 0.01 8.24 -4.50
N ASN A 133 -0.56 7.45 -5.40
CA ASN A 133 -0.51 5.99 -5.39
C ASN A 133 0.93 5.47 -5.56
N GLY A 134 1.69 6.04 -6.49
CA GLY A 134 3.10 5.69 -6.70
C GLY A 134 3.97 6.01 -5.49
N ALA A 135 3.75 7.17 -4.89
CA ALA A 135 4.48 7.59 -3.71
C ALA A 135 4.22 6.65 -2.51
N PHE A 136 2.94 6.34 -2.23
CA PHE A 136 2.62 5.44 -1.13
C PHE A 136 3.11 4.01 -1.38
N ALA A 137 2.97 3.49 -2.60
CA ALA A 137 3.33 2.12 -2.94
C ALA A 137 4.83 1.86 -2.74
N VAL A 138 5.69 2.73 -3.27
CA VAL A 138 7.14 2.58 -3.12
C VAL A 138 7.58 2.78 -1.67
N ALA A 139 6.95 3.70 -0.94
CA ALA A 139 7.24 3.91 0.47
C ALA A 139 6.79 2.72 1.33
N ALA A 140 5.66 2.09 1.00
CA ALA A 140 5.17 0.88 1.65
C ALA A 140 6.12 -0.31 1.42
N ILE A 141 6.61 -0.51 0.18
CA ILE A 141 7.59 -1.54 -0.15
C ILE A 141 8.91 -1.31 0.60
N ALA A 142 9.42 -0.08 0.63
CA ALA A 142 10.62 0.26 1.37
C ALA A 142 10.45 0.04 2.89
N SER A 143 9.26 0.35 3.44
CA SER A 143 8.90 0.06 4.84
C SER A 143 8.85 -1.44 5.11
N MET A 144 8.34 -2.22 4.15
CA MET A 144 8.32 -3.69 4.20
C MET A 144 9.75 -4.25 4.31
N MET A 145 10.66 -3.77 3.47
CA MET A 145 12.07 -4.18 3.51
C MET A 145 12.75 -3.82 4.85
N THR A 146 12.50 -2.61 5.34
CA THR A 146 13.05 -2.15 6.63
C THR A 146 12.52 -2.97 7.80
N LEU A 147 11.21 -3.25 7.84
CA LEU A 147 10.57 -4.03 8.92
C LEU A 147 10.95 -5.52 8.87
N SER A 148 11.20 -6.09 7.68
CA SER A 148 11.60 -7.49 7.54
C SER A 148 12.99 -7.75 8.09
N GLY A 149 13.93 -6.84 7.90
CA GLY A 149 15.33 -6.97 8.34
C GLY A 149 15.53 -7.03 9.86
N HIS A 150 14.48 -6.83 10.67
CA HIS A 150 14.53 -6.93 12.12
C HIS A 150 14.23 -8.36 12.58
N GLY A 151 15.26 -9.22 12.64
CA GLY A 151 15.11 -10.59 13.16
C GLY A 151 16.06 -11.59 12.51
N THR A 152 15.82 -12.88 12.78
CA THR A 152 16.59 -13.96 12.14
C THR A 152 16.17 -14.08 10.67
N ALA A 153 17.10 -14.41 9.78
CA ALA A 153 16.87 -14.55 8.32
C ALA A 153 15.64 -15.43 7.95
N ARG A 154 15.36 -16.45 8.76
CA ARG A 154 14.20 -17.33 8.57
C ARG A 154 12.86 -16.62 8.82
N ARG A 155 12.80 -15.64 9.74
CA ARG A 155 11.59 -14.85 10.02
C ARG A 155 11.39 -13.74 8.99
N GLU A 156 12.47 -13.21 8.45
CA GLU A 156 12.46 -12.21 7.38
C GLU A 156 11.73 -12.73 6.14
N GLY A 157 12.11 -13.90 5.61
CA GLY A 157 11.44 -14.52 4.47
C GLY A 157 9.96 -14.83 4.74
N LEU A 158 9.61 -15.23 5.96
CA LEU A 158 8.21 -15.50 6.34
C LEU A 158 7.36 -14.22 6.39
N ARG A 159 7.90 -13.12 6.94
CA ARG A 159 7.24 -11.80 6.94
C ARG A 159 7.02 -11.28 5.52
N MET A 160 8.06 -11.32 4.68
CA MET A 160 7.95 -10.92 3.26
C MET A 160 6.92 -11.77 2.51
N GLY A 161 6.91 -13.09 2.74
CA GLY A 161 5.91 -14.00 2.17
C GLY A 161 4.48 -13.68 2.61
N LEU A 162 4.27 -13.40 3.90
CA LEU A 162 2.96 -13.01 4.45
C LEU A 162 2.45 -11.70 3.83
N TRP A 163 3.30 -10.69 3.74
CA TRP A 163 2.95 -9.39 3.16
C TRP A 163 2.72 -9.47 1.66
N GLY A 164 3.56 -10.23 0.93
CA GLY A 164 3.34 -10.51 -0.49
C GLY A 164 2.04 -11.26 -0.76
N ALA A 165 1.70 -12.24 0.07
CA ALA A 165 0.41 -12.94 -0.01
C ALA A 165 -0.77 -12.00 0.28
N ALA A 166 -0.68 -11.16 1.31
CA ALA A 166 -1.71 -10.16 1.62
C ALA A 166 -1.91 -9.20 0.45
N GLN A 167 -0.83 -8.73 -0.17
CA GLN A 167 -0.88 -7.88 -1.35
C GLN A 167 -1.54 -8.59 -2.55
N ALA A 168 -1.13 -9.81 -2.86
CA ALA A 168 -1.67 -10.57 -3.99
C ALA A 168 -3.18 -10.84 -3.83
N ILE A 169 -3.61 -11.23 -2.62
CA ILE A 169 -5.03 -11.44 -2.31
C ILE A 169 -5.80 -10.12 -2.41
N ALA A 170 -5.24 -9.02 -1.88
CA ALA A 170 -5.87 -7.71 -1.96
C ALA A 170 -6.03 -7.23 -3.41
N PHE A 171 -5.05 -7.44 -4.27
CA PHE A 171 -5.15 -7.11 -5.69
C PHE A 171 -6.24 -7.94 -6.40
N GLY A 172 -6.29 -9.25 -6.17
CA GLY A 172 -7.30 -10.12 -6.76
C GLY A 172 -8.72 -9.79 -6.31
N LEU A 173 -8.89 -9.53 -5.00
CA LEU A 173 -10.19 -9.19 -4.43
C LEU A 173 -10.61 -7.75 -4.74
N GLY A 174 -9.68 -6.80 -4.74
CA GLY A 174 -9.97 -5.38 -4.89
C GLY A 174 -10.69 -5.07 -6.19
N GLY A 175 -10.14 -5.53 -7.31
CA GLY A 175 -10.77 -5.34 -8.60
C GLY A 175 -12.16 -5.97 -8.69
N PHE A 176 -12.33 -7.19 -8.18
CA PHE A 176 -13.63 -7.86 -8.13
C PHE A 176 -14.64 -7.10 -7.25
N ILE A 177 -14.23 -6.72 -6.03
CA ILE A 177 -15.08 -5.97 -5.10
C ILE A 177 -15.46 -4.61 -5.68
N GLY A 178 -14.52 -3.89 -6.31
CA GLY A 178 -14.77 -2.60 -6.94
C GLY A 178 -15.85 -2.69 -8.03
N THR A 179 -15.74 -3.67 -8.94
CA THR A 179 -16.72 -3.87 -10.01
C THR A 179 -18.09 -4.28 -9.46
N VAL A 180 -18.13 -5.22 -8.52
CA VAL A 180 -19.40 -5.64 -7.86
C VAL A 180 -20.02 -4.47 -7.10
N ALA A 181 -19.22 -3.64 -6.42
CA ALA A 181 -19.73 -2.47 -5.70
C ALA A 181 -20.40 -1.46 -6.65
N ILE A 182 -19.83 -1.24 -7.85
CA ILE A 182 -20.46 -0.40 -8.88
C ILE A 182 -21.77 -1.01 -9.37
N ASP A 183 -21.82 -2.31 -9.65
CA ASP A 183 -23.03 -2.97 -10.12
C ASP A 183 -24.15 -2.90 -9.08
N VAL A 184 -23.81 -3.15 -7.81
CA VAL A 184 -24.75 -3.01 -6.68
C VAL A 184 -25.19 -1.56 -6.52
N ALA A 185 -24.28 -0.59 -6.54
CA ALA A 185 -24.64 0.83 -6.42
C ALA A 185 -25.60 1.27 -7.55
N ARG A 186 -25.34 0.83 -8.79
CA ARG A 186 -26.20 1.12 -9.95
C ARG A 186 -27.58 0.45 -9.89
N ALA A 187 -27.73 -0.62 -9.13
CA ALA A 187 -29.04 -1.25 -8.91
C ALA A 187 -29.98 -0.39 -8.03
N PHE A 188 -29.43 0.52 -7.23
CA PHE A 188 -30.17 1.37 -6.31
C PHE A 188 -30.08 2.87 -6.64
N ILE A 189 -29.13 3.26 -7.47
CA ILE A 189 -28.84 4.66 -7.84
C ILE A 189 -28.95 4.80 -9.35
N ASP A 190 -29.97 5.47 -9.83
CA ASP A 190 -30.25 5.65 -11.26
C ASP A 190 -29.16 6.48 -11.99
N THR A 191 -28.58 7.45 -11.29
CA THR A 191 -27.56 8.33 -11.87
C THR A 191 -26.19 7.67 -11.81
N PRO A 192 -25.55 7.30 -12.94
CA PRO A 192 -24.23 6.65 -12.93
C PRO A 192 -23.17 7.44 -12.17
N ALA A 193 -23.12 8.76 -12.33
CA ALA A 193 -22.17 9.62 -11.62
C ALA A 193 -22.26 9.47 -10.10
N HIS A 194 -23.46 9.38 -9.54
CA HIS A 194 -23.64 9.20 -8.09
C HIS A 194 -23.26 7.79 -7.63
N ALA A 195 -23.54 6.76 -8.44
CA ALA A 195 -23.13 5.39 -8.12
C ALA A 195 -21.60 5.26 -8.05
N TYR A 196 -20.89 5.82 -9.03
CA TYR A 196 -19.42 5.88 -9.01
C TYR A 196 -18.89 6.73 -7.85
N ALA A 197 -19.51 7.89 -7.59
CA ALA A 197 -19.12 8.76 -6.47
C ALA A 197 -19.19 8.04 -5.13
N LEU A 198 -20.23 7.23 -4.90
CA LEU A 198 -20.36 6.41 -3.70
C LEU A 198 -19.19 5.42 -3.55
N VAL A 199 -18.86 4.72 -4.63
CA VAL A 199 -17.76 3.72 -4.58
C VAL A 199 -16.40 4.38 -4.40
N PHE A 200 -16.10 5.45 -5.14
CA PHE A 200 -14.86 6.21 -4.94
C PHE A 200 -14.75 6.82 -3.54
N THR A 201 -15.87 7.25 -2.94
CA THR A 201 -15.89 7.72 -1.55
C THR A 201 -15.60 6.59 -0.56
N ALA A 202 -16.13 5.38 -0.81
CA ALA A 202 -15.83 4.22 0.01
C ALA A 202 -14.34 3.82 -0.10
N GLU A 203 -13.77 3.88 -1.30
CA GLU A 203 -12.32 3.63 -1.52
C GLU A 203 -11.46 4.70 -0.83
N ALA A 204 -11.86 5.97 -0.89
CA ALA A 204 -11.20 7.05 -0.15
C ALA A 204 -11.23 6.78 1.36
N ALA A 205 -12.34 6.29 1.91
CA ALA A 205 -12.44 5.89 3.30
C ALA A 205 -11.50 4.72 3.64
N LEU A 206 -11.32 3.75 2.74
CA LEU A 206 -10.33 2.67 2.89
C LEU A 206 -8.89 3.21 2.95
N PHE A 207 -8.55 4.18 2.10
CA PHE A 207 -7.23 4.82 2.15
C PHE A 207 -7.02 5.62 3.44
N VAL A 208 -8.03 6.32 3.93
CA VAL A 208 -7.97 7.01 5.24
C VAL A 208 -7.78 6.00 6.38
N TRP A 209 -8.48 4.87 6.32
CA TRP A 209 -8.30 3.79 7.29
C TRP A 209 -6.90 3.18 7.22
N ALA A 210 -6.40 2.92 6.01
CA ALA A 210 -5.02 2.48 5.81
C ALA A 210 -4.01 3.49 6.38
N ALA A 211 -4.20 4.79 6.13
CA ALA A 211 -3.37 5.84 6.71
C ALA A 211 -3.39 5.82 8.24
N ALA A 212 -4.57 5.65 8.87
CA ALA A 212 -4.71 5.54 10.32
C ALA A 212 -3.98 4.31 10.89
N ILE A 213 -3.98 3.18 10.18
CA ILE A 213 -3.18 2.01 10.57
C ILE A 213 -1.68 2.31 10.38
N GLY A 214 -1.30 2.92 9.25
CA GLY A 214 0.09 3.30 8.94
C GLY A 214 0.71 4.22 9.99
N THR A 215 -0.07 5.14 10.58
CA THR A 215 0.40 5.99 11.68
C THR A 215 0.76 5.20 12.95
N ARG A 216 0.19 4.03 13.13
CA ARG A 216 0.40 3.16 14.31
C ARG A 216 1.47 2.10 14.10
N VAL A 217 1.96 1.94 12.87
CA VAL A 217 3.10 1.06 12.57
C VAL A 217 4.37 1.78 13.00
N ARG A 218 5.06 1.24 14.01
CA ARG A 218 6.35 1.73 14.44
C ARG A 218 7.44 0.98 13.66
N ALA A 219 8.20 1.69 12.87
CA ALA A 219 9.52 1.20 12.48
C ALA A 219 10.41 1.24 13.72
N ALA A 220 11.18 0.18 13.94
CA ALA A 220 12.12 0.16 15.05
C ALA A 220 13.09 1.33 14.93
N ASP A 221 13.30 2.02 16.03
CA ASP A 221 14.20 3.16 16.10
C ASP A 221 15.64 2.68 15.82
N PRO A 222 16.40 3.36 14.95
CA PRO A 222 17.82 3.03 14.74
C PRO A 222 18.63 3.02 16.04
N ALA A 223 18.21 3.81 17.05
CA ALA A 223 18.79 3.80 18.38
C ALA A 223 18.57 2.48 19.16
N ASP A 224 17.45 1.81 18.93
CA ASP A 224 17.18 0.50 19.54
C ASP A 224 17.98 -0.62 18.85
N GLN A 225 18.31 -0.45 17.57
CA GLN A 225 19.20 -1.36 16.85
C GLN A 225 20.64 -1.30 17.37
N GLN A 226 21.16 -0.09 17.65
CA GLN A 226 22.50 0.06 18.22
C GLN A 226 22.60 -0.50 19.63
N ARG A 227 21.53 -0.44 20.43
CA ARG A 227 21.49 -1.02 21.78
C ARG A 227 21.39 -2.55 21.79
N SER A 228 20.85 -3.16 20.74
CA SER A 228 20.72 -4.62 20.63
C SER A 228 21.92 -5.30 19.95
N MET A 229 22.84 -4.53 19.37
CA MET A 229 24.11 -5.07 18.88
C MET A 229 25.06 -5.24 20.08
N PRO A 230 25.47 -6.49 20.43
CA PRO A 230 26.50 -6.66 21.44
C PRO A 230 27.75 -5.89 20.99
N ALA A 231 28.35 -5.14 21.92
CA ALA A 231 29.56 -4.38 21.64
C ALA A 231 30.60 -5.33 21.00
N PHE A 232 31.25 -4.90 19.92
CA PHE A 232 32.20 -5.72 19.16
C PHE A 232 33.23 -6.42 20.07
N GLY A 233 33.51 -5.87 21.25
CA GLY A 233 34.37 -6.44 22.27
C GLY A 233 33.78 -7.66 23.01
N GLU A 234 32.47 -7.71 23.23
CA GLU A 234 31.83 -8.82 23.97
C GLU A 234 31.77 -10.09 23.15
N VAL A 235 31.56 -9.99 21.83
CA VAL A 235 31.54 -11.15 20.93
C VAL A 235 32.94 -11.78 20.83
N ALA A 236 33.98 -10.95 20.75
CA ALA A 236 35.36 -11.42 20.70
C ALA A 236 35.78 -12.13 22.00
N VAL A 237 35.37 -11.60 23.16
CA VAL A 237 35.67 -12.20 24.46
C VAL A 237 34.91 -13.52 24.68
N ALA A 238 33.64 -13.59 24.27
CA ALA A 238 32.83 -14.81 24.37
C ALA A 238 33.39 -15.93 23.48
N GLN A 239 33.87 -15.63 22.28
CA GLN A 239 34.50 -16.61 21.38
C GLN A 239 35.85 -17.14 21.93
N VAL A 240 36.64 -16.26 22.54
CA VAL A 240 37.93 -16.67 23.15
C VAL A 240 37.72 -17.54 24.37
N LEU A 241 36.65 -17.33 25.14
CA LEU A 241 36.34 -18.13 26.33
C LEU A 241 35.70 -19.49 26.02
N GLN A 242 35.04 -19.65 24.88
CA GLN A 242 34.44 -20.92 24.42
C GLN A 242 35.43 -21.81 23.65
N GLY A 243 36.60 -21.33 23.30
CA GLY A 243 37.63 -22.03 22.56
C GLY A 243 38.76 -22.63 23.46
N ARG A 244 38.54 -22.74 24.81
CA ARG A 244 39.48 -23.41 25.72
C ARG A 244 38.87 -24.66 26.34
#